data_39b638aa73fc4c674a5204ada145c73c
#
_entry.id   39b638aa73fc4c674a5204ada145c73c
#
_cell.length_a   1.000
_cell.length_b   1.000
_cell.length_c   1.000
_cell.angle_alpha   90.00
_cell.angle_beta   90.00
_cell.angle_gamma   90.00
#
_symmetry.space_group_name_H-M   'P 1'
#
loop_
_entity.id
_entity.type
_entity.pdbx_description
1 polymer ?
#
loop_
_entity_poly.entity_id
_entity_poly.type
_entity_poly.pdbx_seq_one_letter_code
_entity_poly.pdbx_strand_id
1 'polypeptide(L)'
;MNALSPNPLFEKILGPLASYYGDLSTVEIRMNRPHRVVTERRGEGKREIEDPSLTLAAIERIAISLANQRGLKFNPDDNPKLSCVLPGNHRCEILVGASVRSHLSLAIRCKHPFTPSWEQAGGTPTIRDYLIEKVANDANMIISGATNTGKTTLLNMLLANIDPARRVLAIEDTPELHIEQFWDGNGLIAAREAGTGSGMVGWREIYDHLMRITPDHILFGEISTQNAFAALAALNSGVTGFMCTIHAESPWQAIHRKFDQNIAWAGETMPRVPEFLAELVDVVVQIKRNADGWRRITDIWEPRNDRYVLQDGKEVLS
;
A
#
# COMPACT_ATOMS: atom_id res chain seq x y z
N MET A 1 -5.37 0.92 -18.43
CA MET A 1 -4.97 2.36 -18.52
C MET A 1 -4.16 2.57 -19.80
N ASN A 2 -4.60 3.46 -20.69
CA ASN A 2 -3.88 3.72 -21.93
C ASN A 2 -2.48 4.23 -21.60
N ALA A 3 -1.46 3.56 -22.13
CA ALA A 3 -0.11 4.08 -22.16
C ALA A 3 -0.13 5.43 -22.90
N LEU A 4 0.30 6.47 -22.21
CA LEU A 4 0.36 7.82 -22.79
C LEU A 4 1.31 7.77 -23.97
N SER A 5 0.86 8.23 -25.14
CA SER A 5 1.75 8.40 -26.30
C SER A 5 2.93 9.27 -25.89
N PRO A 6 4.17 8.90 -26.23
CA PRO A 6 5.35 9.69 -25.89
C PRO A 6 5.21 11.09 -26.51
N ASN A 7 5.08 12.10 -25.65
CA ASN A 7 5.08 13.50 -26.06
C ASN A 7 6.45 14.09 -25.68
N PRO A 8 7.33 14.38 -26.64
CA PRO A 8 8.68 14.87 -26.36
C PRO A 8 8.72 16.15 -25.51
N LEU A 9 7.72 17.02 -25.66
CA LEU A 9 7.63 18.23 -24.83
C LEU A 9 7.30 17.90 -23.37
N PHE A 10 6.40 16.95 -23.16
CA PHE A 10 6.04 16.49 -21.83
C PHE A 10 7.23 15.83 -21.11
N GLU A 11 7.96 14.97 -21.82
CA GLU A 11 9.18 14.36 -21.28
C GLU A 11 10.24 15.39 -20.91
N LYS A 12 10.42 16.42 -21.75
CA LYS A 12 11.33 17.53 -21.45
C LYS A 12 10.91 18.33 -20.22
N ILE A 13 9.61 18.57 -20.04
CA ILE A 13 9.07 19.29 -18.87
C ILE A 13 9.28 18.46 -17.59
N LEU A 14 9.07 17.13 -17.63
CA LEU A 14 9.28 16.23 -16.52
C LEU A 14 10.75 15.94 -16.23
N GLY A 15 11.64 16.17 -17.20
CA GLY A 15 13.05 15.78 -17.14
C GLY A 15 13.75 16.07 -15.80
N PRO A 16 13.62 17.27 -15.23
CA PRO A 16 14.23 17.57 -13.93
C PRO A 16 13.81 16.64 -12.79
N LEU A 17 12.54 16.23 -12.73
CA LEU A 17 12.05 15.26 -11.74
C LEU A 17 12.31 13.81 -12.16
N ALA A 18 12.32 13.52 -13.46
CA ALA A 18 12.47 12.18 -14.00
C ALA A 18 13.82 11.55 -13.60
N SER A 19 14.88 12.34 -13.49
CA SER A 19 16.19 11.88 -13.04
C SER A 19 16.17 11.29 -11.63
N TYR A 20 15.25 11.74 -10.77
CA TYR A 20 15.12 11.27 -9.40
C TYR A 20 14.23 10.03 -9.29
N TYR A 21 13.04 10.05 -9.91
CA TYR A 21 12.12 8.90 -9.83
C TYR A 21 12.47 7.78 -10.81
N GLY A 22 13.36 8.03 -11.77
CA GLY A 22 13.90 6.99 -12.65
C GLY A 22 14.96 6.10 -11.99
N ASP A 23 15.55 6.52 -10.87
CA ASP A 23 16.47 5.71 -10.10
C ASP A 23 15.72 4.60 -9.34
N LEU A 24 15.98 3.34 -9.69
CA LEU A 24 15.31 2.17 -9.15
C LEU A 24 15.47 1.98 -7.64
N SER A 25 16.51 2.58 -7.05
CA SER A 25 16.72 2.56 -5.59
C SER A 25 15.87 3.59 -4.85
N THR A 26 15.38 4.63 -5.52
CA THR A 26 14.60 5.70 -4.92
C THR A 26 13.19 5.21 -4.57
N VAL A 27 12.80 5.37 -3.32
CA VAL A 27 11.46 4.99 -2.82
C VAL A 27 10.56 6.20 -2.61
N GLU A 28 11.14 7.36 -2.30
CA GLU A 28 10.40 8.59 -2.09
C GLU A 28 11.24 9.82 -2.41
N ILE A 29 10.59 10.82 -3.02
CA ILE A 29 11.16 12.13 -3.30
C ILE A 29 10.26 13.15 -2.63
N ARG A 30 10.87 14.11 -1.95
CA ARG A 30 10.15 15.22 -1.28
C ARG A 30 10.81 16.56 -1.60
N MET A 31 9.98 17.57 -1.80
CA MET A 31 10.42 18.95 -1.89
C MET A 31 9.50 19.80 -1.01
N ASN A 32 10.06 20.36 0.07
CA ASN A 32 9.36 21.27 0.97
C ASN A 32 9.69 22.74 0.70
N ARG A 33 10.51 23.02 -0.29
CA ARG A 33 10.90 24.34 -0.79
C ARG A 33 11.59 24.19 -2.16
N PRO A 34 11.58 25.25 -2.98
CA PRO A 34 12.29 25.23 -4.26
C PRO A 34 13.78 24.89 -4.08
N HIS A 35 14.39 24.33 -5.10
CA HIS A 35 15.82 23.96 -5.19
C HIS A 35 16.31 22.90 -4.20
N ARG A 36 15.48 22.37 -3.31
CA ARG A 36 15.85 21.37 -2.31
C ARG A 36 15.06 20.10 -2.48
N VAL A 37 15.73 19.05 -2.89
CA VAL A 37 15.17 17.71 -3.09
C VAL A 37 15.66 16.80 -1.98
N VAL A 38 14.76 16.13 -1.31
CA VAL A 38 15.09 15.04 -0.38
C VAL A 38 14.70 13.74 -1.05
N THR A 39 15.68 12.91 -1.36
CA THR A 39 15.47 11.54 -1.84
C THR A 39 15.61 10.57 -0.69
N GLU A 40 14.77 9.54 -0.68
CA GLU A 40 14.91 8.39 0.18
C GLU A 40 15.19 7.16 -0.67
N ARG A 41 16.30 6.47 -0.40
CA ARG A 41 16.74 5.29 -1.13
C ARG A 41 16.75 4.06 -0.25
N ARG A 42 16.49 2.90 -0.87
CA ARG A 42 16.55 1.62 -0.17
C ARG A 42 17.97 1.38 0.36
N GLY A 43 18.07 1.10 1.67
CA GLY A 43 19.36 0.79 2.32
C GLY A 43 20.33 1.97 2.52
N GLU A 44 20.02 3.15 1.95
CA GLU A 44 20.89 4.34 2.08
C GLU A 44 20.26 5.43 2.96
N GLY A 45 18.95 5.35 3.21
CA GLY A 45 18.21 6.36 3.96
C GLY A 45 17.93 7.64 3.16
N LYS A 46 17.94 8.78 3.85
CA LYS A 46 17.58 10.09 3.27
C LYS A 46 18.83 10.88 2.88
N ARG A 47 18.76 11.52 1.70
CA ARG A 47 19.78 12.45 1.22
C ARG A 47 19.12 13.75 0.76
N GLU A 48 19.65 14.90 1.17
CA GLU A 48 19.27 16.21 0.64
C GLU A 48 20.19 16.56 -0.55
N ILE A 49 19.59 17.08 -1.61
CA ILE A 49 20.26 17.49 -2.86
C ILE A 49 19.81 18.89 -3.19
N GLU A 50 20.74 19.78 -3.54
CA GLU A 50 20.44 21.10 -4.08
C GLU A 50 20.38 21.01 -5.60
N ASP A 51 19.22 21.38 -6.16
CA ASP A 51 19.00 21.38 -7.62
C ASP A 51 18.42 22.73 -8.05
N PRO A 52 19.26 23.61 -8.63
CA PRO A 52 18.82 24.92 -9.10
C PRO A 52 17.76 24.88 -10.22
N SER A 53 17.62 23.76 -10.92
CA SER A 53 16.63 23.61 -12.00
C SER A 53 15.19 23.49 -11.47
N LEU A 54 15.02 23.01 -10.24
CA LEU A 54 13.71 22.79 -9.60
C LEU A 54 13.23 24.04 -8.87
N THR A 55 13.00 25.11 -9.62
CA THR A 55 12.36 26.34 -9.14
C THR A 55 10.87 26.12 -8.87
N LEU A 56 10.22 27.01 -8.11
CA LEU A 56 8.76 26.97 -7.94
C LEU A 56 8.05 27.00 -9.31
N ALA A 57 8.43 27.92 -10.20
CA ALA A 57 7.88 28.02 -11.55
C ALA A 57 8.09 26.76 -12.39
N ALA A 58 9.19 26.02 -12.18
CA ALA A 58 9.40 24.73 -12.86
C ALA A 58 8.42 23.68 -12.36
N ILE A 59 8.19 23.60 -11.02
CA ILE A 59 7.23 22.66 -10.43
C ILE A 59 5.80 23.00 -10.86
N GLU A 60 5.41 24.27 -10.87
CA GLU A 60 4.10 24.70 -11.36
C GLU A 60 3.86 24.31 -12.83
N ARG A 61 4.86 24.52 -13.71
CA ARG A 61 4.77 24.05 -15.11
C ARG A 61 4.62 22.54 -15.23
N ILE A 62 5.35 21.78 -14.41
CA ILE A 62 5.22 20.32 -14.32
C ILE A 62 3.79 19.95 -13.88
N ALA A 63 3.27 20.56 -12.83
CA ALA A 63 1.94 20.30 -12.31
C ALA A 63 0.83 20.63 -13.34
N ILE A 64 0.92 21.77 -14.02
CA ILE A 64 -0.01 22.15 -15.10
C ILE A 64 0.03 21.13 -16.24
N SER A 65 1.25 20.72 -16.66
CA SER A 65 1.42 19.74 -17.74
C SER A 65 0.83 18.38 -17.37
N LEU A 66 1.06 17.91 -16.14
CA LEU A 66 0.49 16.67 -15.60
C LEU A 66 -1.03 16.72 -15.53
N ALA A 67 -1.57 17.81 -15.02
CA ALA A 67 -3.01 18.01 -14.90
C ALA A 67 -3.69 17.99 -16.27
N ASN A 68 -3.17 18.76 -17.23
CA ASN A 68 -3.71 18.80 -18.60
C ASN A 68 -3.70 17.42 -19.28
N GLN A 69 -2.61 16.68 -19.14
CA GLN A 69 -2.48 15.36 -19.76
C GLN A 69 -3.43 14.32 -19.12
N ARG A 70 -3.81 14.50 -17.87
CA ARG A 70 -4.68 13.61 -17.12
C ARG A 70 -6.13 14.08 -17.06
N GLY A 71 -6.47 15.22 -17.67
CA GLY A 71 -7.81 15.81 -17.56
C GLY A 71 -8.18 16.26 -16.15
N LEU A 72 -7.16 16.56 -15.32
CA LEU A 72 -7.33 17.03 -13.95
C LEU A 72 -7.35 18.57 -13.90
N LYS A 73 -7.97 19.11 -12.87
CA LYS A 73 -7.97 20.56 -12.63
C LYS A 73 -6.80 20.92 -11.72
N PHE A 74 -5.95 21.81 -12.17
CA PHE A 74 -4.88 22.43 -11.38
C PHE A 74 -4.64 23.85 -11.83
N ASN A 75 -4.59 24.77 -10.86
CA ASN A 75 -4.23 26.17 -11.06
C ASN A 75 -3.53 26.66 -9.79
N PRO A 76 -2.32 27.25 -9.86
CA PRO A 76 -1.59 27.70 -8.69
C PRO A 76 -2.35 28.69 -7.78
N ASP A 77 -3.26 29.48 -8.35
CA ASP A 77 -4.01 30.51 -7.61
C ASP A 77 -5.34 29.98 -7.05
N ASP A 78 -6.13 29.26 -7.89
CA ASP A 78 -7.51 28.89 -7.54
C ASP A 78 -7.65 27.42 -7.05
N ASN A 79 -6.82 26.52 -7.56
CA ASN A 79 -6.84 25.09 -7.24
C ASN A 79 -5.40 24.54 -7.15
N PRO A 80 -4.65 24.92 -6.11
CA PRO A 80 -3.21 24.71 -6.03
C PRO A 80 -2.79 23.29 -5.65
N LYS A 81 -3.74 22.35 -5.49
CA LYS A 81 -3.48 20.94 -5.15
C LYS A 81 -3.61 20.03 -6.37
N LEU A 82 -2.62 19.19 -6.58
CA LEU A 82 -2.64 18.14 -7.61
C LEU A 82 -2.25 16.80 -6.99
N SER A 83 -3.15 15.82 -7.11
CA SER A 83 -2.90 14.41 -6.83
C SER A 83 -2.93 13.64 -8.14
N CYS A 84 -1.81 13.07 -8.55
CA CYS A 84 -1.72 12.38 -9.84
C CYS A 84 -0.72 11.22 -9.82
N VAL A 85 -0.65 10.50 -10.93
CA VAL A 85 0.32 9.43 -11.16
C VAL A 85 1.28 9.85 -12.26
N LEU A 86 2.60 9.77 -11.99
CA LEU A 86 3.65 10.01 -12.97
C LEU A 86 3.86 8.78 -13.88
N PRO A 87 4.59 8.91 -15.01
CA PRO A 87 5.06 7.77 -15.78
C PRO A 87 5.77 6.76 -14.87
N GLY A 88 5.56 5.46 -15.08
CA GLY A 88 6.06 4.40 -14.19
C GLY A 88 5.18 4.14 -12.97
N ASN A 89 3.95 4.66 -12.95
CA ASN A 89 2.97 4.49 -11.85
C ASN A 89 3.42 5.07 -10.50
N HIS A 90 4.30 6.09 -10.50
CA HIS A 90 4.70 6.78 -9.27
C HIS A 90 3.58 7.73 -8.82
N ARG A 91 3.17 7.65 -7.55
CA ARG A 91 2.16 8.57 -6.98
C ARG A 91 2.80 9.92 -6.69
N CYS A 92 2.15 11.00 -7.10
CA CYS A 92 2.63 12.35 -6.93
C CYS A 92 1.56 13.24 -6.31
N GLU A 93 1.93 13.92 -5.23
CA GLU A 93 1.14 14.93 -4.54
C GLU A 93 1.88 16.28 -4.61
N ILE A 94 1.23 17.29 -5.11
CA ILE A 94 1.77 18.65 -5.21
C ILE A 94 0.78 19.61 -4.57
N LEU A 95 1.26 20.49 -3.73
CA LEU A 95 0.53 21.64 -3.20
C LEU A 95 1.43 22.86 -3.27
N VAL A 96 0.97 23.90 -3.94
CA VAL A 96 1.70 25.18 -4.09
C VAL A 96 0.92 26.35 -3.49
N GLY A 97 1.53 27.52 -3.43
CA GLY A 97 0.87 28.77 -3.04
C GLY A 97 0.74 29.02 -1.55
N ALA A 98 -0.21 29.87 -1.16
CA ALA A 98 -0.33 30.45 0.18
C ALA A 98 -0.66 29.42 1.29
N SER A 99 -1.20 28.25 0.93
CA SER A 99 -1.50 27.18 1.88
C SER A 99 -0.24 26.48 2.42
N VAL A 100 0.94 26.76 1.83
CA VAL A 100 2.22 26.20 2.25
C VAL A 100 3.19 27.33 2.60
N ARG A 101 3.76 27.30 3.80
CA ARG A 101 4.66 28.35 4.29
C ARG A 101 5.83 28.66 3.33
N SER A 102 6.35 27.62 2.68
CA SER A 102 7.44 27.70 1.69
C SER A 102 6.95 27.82 0.25
N HIS A 103 5.64 27.99 0.05
CA HIS A 103 4.93 27.98 -1.23
C HIS A 103 5.05 26.68 -2.04
N LEU A 104 5.68 25.61 -1.50
CA LEU A 104 5.84 24.32 -2.16
C LEU A 104 5.82 23.18 -1.15
N SER A 105 4.95 22.20 -1.41
CA SER A 105 4.99 20.86 -0.84
C SER A 105 4.81 19.85 -1.98
N LEU A 106 5.83 19.04 -2.24
CA LEU A 106 5.78 17.99 -3.24
C LEU A 106 6.26 16.69 -2.61
N ALA A 107 5.53 15.61 -2.87
CA ALA A 107 5.93 14.26 -2.52
C ALA A 107 5.68 13.32 -3.70
N ILE A 108 6.68 12.51 -4.06
CA ILE A 108 6.55 11.43 -5.05
C ILE A 108 6.90 10.13 -4.37
N ARG A 109 5.93 9.23 -4.28
CA ARG A 109 6.16 7.85 -3.85
C ARG A 109 6.50 7.02 -5.08
N CYS A 110 7.76 6.61 -5.18
CA CYS A 110 8.24 5.86 -6.33
C CYS A 110 7.79 4.40 -6.23
N LYS A 111 7.15 3.92 -7.30
CA LYS A 111 6.77 2.52 -7.47
C LYS A 111 7.78 1.88 -8.42
N HIS A 112 8.72 1.14 -7.88
CA HIS A 112 9.65 0.34 -8.67
C HIS A 112 9.43 -1.14 -8.37
N PRO A 113 9.53 -2.02 -9.37
CA PRO A 113 9.54 -3.45 -9.13
C PRO A 113 10.66 -3.80 -8.15
N PHE A 114 10.31 -4.36 -7.04
CA PHE A 114 11.26 -4.79 -6.03
C PHE A 114 10.67 -5.89 -5.18
N THR A 115 11.33 -7.03 -5.20
CA THR A 115 11.04 -8.15 -4.30
C THR A 115 12.25 -8.36 -3.42
N PRO A 116 12.20 -8.07 -2.13
CA PRO A 116 13.32 -8.34 -1.22
C PRO A 116 13.54 -9.84 -1.08
N SER A 117 14.77 -10.24 -0.75
CA SER A 117 14.99 -11.59 -0.24
C SER A 117 14.37 -11.73 1.16
N TRP A 118 14.13 -12.97 1.60
CA TRP A 118 13.64 -13.22 2.96
C TRP A 118 14.58 -12.65 4.04
N GLU A 119 15.90 -12.73 3.84
CA GLU A 119 16.89 -12.14 4.73
C GLU A 119 16.76 -10.61 4.81
N GLN A 120 16.57 -9.94 3.66
CA GLN A 120 16.34 -8.49 3.62
C GLN A 120 15.06 -8.10 4.33
N ALA A 121 14.03 -8.96 4.27
CA ALA A 121 12.78 -8.78 5.00
C ALA A 121 12.90 -9.17 6.49
N GLY A 122 14.07 -9.61 6.96
CA GLY A 122 14.30 -10.05 8.35
C GLY A 122 13.78 -11.47 8.64
N GLY A 123 13.48 -12.24 7.60
CA GLY A 123 13.06 -13.64 7.74
C GLY A 123 14.27 -14.56 7.80
N THR A 124 14.44 -15.24 8.93
CA THR A 124 15.33 -16.41 9.02
C THR A 124 14.74 -17.58 8.22
N PRO A 125 15.51 -18.63 7.92
CA PRO A 125 14.94 -19.84 7.29
C PRO A 125 13.72 -20.38 8.03
N THR A 126 13.75 -20.43 9.36
CA THR A 126 12.65 -20.87 10.22
C THR A 126 11.39 -20.02 10.01
N ILE A 127 11.54 -18.70 10.05
CA ILE A 127 10.43 -17.75 9.87
C ILE A 127 9.87 -17.82 8.44
N ARG A 128 10.74 -17.92 7.45
CA ARG A 128 10.33 -18.12 6.06
C ARG A 128 9.48 -19.37 5.91
N ASP A 129 9.98 -20.51 6.38
CA ASP A 129 9.34 -21.81 6.21
C ASP A 129 7.99 -21.83 6.98
N TYR A 130 7.95 -21.26 8.17
CA TYR A 130 6.71 -21.06 8.93
C TYR A 130 5.65 -20.25 8.16
N LEU A 131 6.04 -19.11 7.59
CA LEU A 131 5.09 -18.25 6.86
C LEU A 131 4.63 -18.91 5.55
N ILE A 132 5.52 -19.61 4.83
CA ILE A 132 5.17 -20.37 3.62
C ILE A 132 4.20 -21.51 3.97
N GLU A 133 4.44 -22.23 5.05
CA GLU A 133 3.53 -23.29 5.54
C GLU A 133 2.13 -22.72 5.86
N LYS A 134 2.06 -21.57 6.52
CA LYS A 134 0.77 -20.92 6.82
C LYS A 134 0.02 -20.54 5.53
N VAL A 135 0.72 -20.00 4.53
CA VAL A 135 0.12 -19.70 3.21
C VAL A 135 -0.36 -20.96 2.52
N ALA A 136 0.45 -22.05 2.51
CA ALA A 136 0.10 -23.31 1.89
C ALA A 136 -1.10 -24.00 2.56
N ASN A 137 -1.37 -23.70 3.82
CA ASN A 137 -2.52 -24.20 4.57
C ASN A 137 -3.70 -23.21 4.59
N ASP A 138 -3.76 -22.30 3.64
CA ASP A 138 -4.85 -21.32 3.47
C ASP A 138 -5.15 -20.51 4.76
N ALA A 139 -4.11 -20.14 5.52
CA ALA A 139 -4.27 -19.39 6.75
C ALA A 139 -4.79 -17.96 6.50
N ASN A 140 -5.65 -17.46 7.38
CA ASN A 140 -6.09 -16.08 7.39
C ASN A 140 -5.01 -15.20 8.03
N MET A 141 -4.43 -14.28 7.26
CA MET A 141 -3.27 -13.51 7.67
C MET A 141 -3.47 -12.00 7.58
N ILE A 142 -2.97 -11.28 8.56
CA ILE A 142 -2.94 -9.82 8.56
C ILE A 142 -1.48 -9.35 8.58
N ILE A 143 -1.10 -8.50 7.61
CA ILE A 143 0.19 -7.83 7.59
C ILE A 143 0.01 -6.41 8.14
N SER A 144 0.60 -6.14 9.29
CA SER A 144 0.49 -4.86 9.99
C SER A 144 1.79 -4.07 10.00
N GLY A 145 1.68 -2.75 10.09
CA GLY A 145 2.84 -1.85 10.14
C GLY A 145 2.46 -0.42 9.82
N ALA A 146 3.31 0.53 10.16
CA ALA A 146 3.13 1.94 9.85
C ALA A 146 3.13 2.20 8.33
N THR A 147 2.85 3.44 7.92
CA THR A 147 2.95 3.86 6.52
C THR A 147 4.36 3.65 5.98
N ASN A 148 4.47 3.18 4.75
CA ASN A 148 5.75 2.95 4.04
C ASN A 148 6.70 1.95 4.72
N THR A 149 6.16 0.97 5.45
CA THR A 149 6.95 -0.11 6.06
C THR A 149 7.13 -1.33 5.17
N GLY A 150 6.48 -1.39 3.99
CA GLY A 150 6.59 -2.51 3.06
C GLY A 150 5.56 -3.62 3.26
N LYS A 151 4.40 -3.33 3.88
CA LYS A 151 3.29 -4.28 4.07
C LYS A 151 2.89 -4.97 2.77
N THR A 152 2.57 -4.19 1.73
CA THR A 152 2.17 -4.71 0.42
C THR A 152 3.30 -5.52 -0.25
N THR A 153 4.55 -5.11 -0.04
CA THR A 153 5.71 -5.86 -0.53
C THR A 153 5.80 -7.23 0.12
N LEU A 154 5.63 -7.31 1.46
CA LEU A 154 5.62 -8.58 2.18
C LEU A 154 4.42 -9.43 1.77
N LEU A 155 3.23 -8.83 1.61
CA LEU A 155 2.06 -9.55 1.11
C LEU A 155 2.35 -10.17 -0.26
N ASN A 156 2.94 -9.42 -1.20
CA ASN A 156 3.33 -9.95 -2.51
C ASN A 156 4.38 -11.08 -2.44
N MET A 157 5.30 -11.05 -1.47
CA MET A 157 6.22 -12.17 -1.23
C MET A 157 5.48 -13.44 -0.77
N LEU A 158 4.45 -13.28 0.06
CA LEU A 158 3.62 -14.39 0.52
C LEU A 158 2.76 -14.95 -0.61
N LEU A 159 2.16 -14.09 -1.44
CA LEU A 159 1.34 -14.49 -2.59
C LEU A 159 2.10 -15.37 -3.58
N ALA A 160 3.40 -15.20 -3.72
CA ALA A 160 4.24 -16.03 -4.58
C ALA A 160 4.28 -17.51 -4.16
N ASN A 161 3.74 -17.86 -2.98
CA ASN A 161 3.70 -19.22 -2.44
C ASN A 161 2.28 -19.83 -2.46
N ILE A 162 1.29 -19.13 -2.97
CA ILE A 162 -0.04 -19.69 -3.25
C ILE A 162 0.02 -20.48 -4.55
N ASP A 163 -0.66 -21.63 -4.60
CA ASP A 163 -0.77 -22.42 -5.83
C ASP A 163 -1.39 -21.55 -6.95
N PRO A 164 -0.71 -21.40 -8.10
CA PRO A 164 -1.22 -20.64 -9.25
C PRO A 164 -2.58 -21.11 -9.78
N ALA A 165 -3.02 -22.33 -9.44
CA ALA A 165 -4.32 -22.90 -9.81
C ALA A 165 -5.48 -22.36 -8.94
N ARG A 166 -5.19 -21.71 -7.82
CA ARG A 166 -6.21 -21.16 -6.93
C ARG A 166 -6.88 -19.93 -7.54
N ARG A 167 -8.17 -19.81 -7.27
CA ARG A 167 -8.94 -18.60 -7.61
C ARG A 167 -8.67 -17.49 -6.60
N VAL A 168 -7.82 -16.54 -6.98
CA VAL A 168 -7.37 -15.43 -6.11
C VAL A 168 -8.06 -14.15 -6.53
N LEU A 169 -8.81 -13.54 -5.62
CA LEU A 169 -9.48 -12.27 -5.84
C LEU A 169 -8.88 -11.17 -4.94
N ALA A 170 -8.31 -10.16 -5.57
CA ALA A 170 -7.78 -8.99 -4.88
C ALA A 170 -8.74 -7.81 -4.95
N ILE A 171 -8.94 -7.11 -3.84
CA ILE A 171 -9.76 -5.91 -3.76
C ILE A 171 -8.88 -4.76 -3.29
N GLU A 172 -8.79 -3.72 -4.13
CA GLU A 172 -7.89 -2.60 -3.91
C GLU A 172 -8.54 -1.29 -4.35
N ASP A 173 -8.11 -0.17 -3.81
CA ASP A 173 -8.38 1.16 -4.37
C ASP A 173 -7.33 1.57 -5.41
N THR A 174 -6.17 0.99 -5.32
CA THR A 174 -5.04 1.16 -6.24
C THR A 174 -4.34 -0.18 -6.41
N PRO A 175 -4.19 -0.67 -7.65
CA PRO A 175 -3.55 -1.95 -7.93
C PRO A 175 -2.09 -1.98 -7.47
N GLU A 176 -1.78 -2.77 -6.46
CA GLU A 176 -0.42 -3.00 -5.93
C GLU A 176 -0.11 -4.49 -5.75
N LEU A 177 -1.13 -5.35 -5.70
CA LEU A 177 -0.97 -6.79 -5.54
C LEU A 177 -0.64 -7.46 -6.88
N HIS A 178 0.28 -8.39 -6.84
CA HIS A 178 0.76 -9.13 -8.01
C HIS A 178 -0.11 -10.39 -8.21
N ILE A 179 -1.29 -10.21 -8.78
CA ILE A 179 -2.24 -11.29 -9.03
C ILE A 179 -2.12 -11.91 -10.43
N GLU A 180 -1.32 -11.33 -11.31
CA GLU A 180 -1.14 -11.78 -12.69
C GLU A 180 -0.48 -13.16 -12.80
N GLN A 181 0.11 -13.65 -11.72
CA GLN A 181 0.67 -15.00 -11.63
C GLN A 181 -0.40 -16.09 -11.53
N PHE A 182 -1.62 -15.73 -11.13
CA PHE A 182 -2.74 -16.65 -10.98
C PHE A 182 -3.57 -16.67 -12.26
N TRP A 183 -3.71 -17.82 -12.89
CA TRP A 183 -4.50 -17.95 -14.12
C TRP A 183 -6.03 -17.81 -13.90
N ASP A 184 -6.52 -18.02 -12.67
CA ASP A 184 -7.87 -17.65 -12.23
C ASP A 184 -7.82 -16.51 -11.19
N GLY A 185 -6.92 -15.55 -11.42
CA GLY A 185 -6.79 -14.35 -10.60
C GLY A 185 -7.56 -13.17 -11.18
N ASN A 186 -8.21 -12.37 -10.32
CA ASN A 186 -8.84 -11.13 -10.73
C ASN A 186 -8.67 -10.02 -9.69
N GLY A 187 -8.43 -8.79 -10.17
CA GLY A 187 -8.35 -7.57 -9.37
C GLY A 187 -9.61 -6.73 -9.48
N LEU A 188 -10.28 -6.50 -8.37
CA LEU A 188 -11.45 -5.64 -8.26
C LEU A 188 -11.01 -4.28 -7.70
N ILE A 189 -11.33 -3.20 -8.41
CA ILE A 189 -10.94 -1.85 -8.03
C ILE A 189 -12.14 -1.11 -7.46
N ALA A 190 -12.09 -0.78 -6.18
CA ALA A 190 -13.11 -0.01 -5.49
C ALA A 190 -12.89 1.50 -5.64
N ALA A 191 -13.97 2.25 -5.84
CA ALA A 191 -13.90 3.71 -5.77
C ALA A 191 -13.59 4.17 -4.34
N ARG A 192 -12.64 5.11 -4.18
CA ARG A 192 -12.35 5.74 -2.88
C ARG A 192 -13.53 6.56 -2.35
N GLU A 193 -14.29 7.19 -3.24
CA GLU A 193 -15.47 7.96 -2.92
C GLU A 193 -16.63 7.46 -3.76
N ALA A 194 -17.74 7.12 -3.12
CA ALA A 194 -18.95 6.72 -3.81
C ALA A 194 -19.47 7.87 -4.72
N GLY A 195 -19.69 7.58 -6.00
CA GLY A 195 -20.20 8.56 -6.97
C GLY A 195 -19.15 9.40 -7.71
N THR A 196 -17.86 9.24 -7.44
CA THR A 196 -16.79 9.92 -8.16
C THR A 196 -16.23 9.03 -9.28
N GLY A 197 -16.81 9.12 -10.44
CA GLY A 197 -16.31 8.45 -11.64
C GLY A 197 -17.36 7.55 -12.28
N SER A 198 -17.56 7.70 -13.57
CA SER A 198 -18.51 6.90 -14.34
C SER A 198 -18.09 5.43 -14.35
N GLY A 199 -18.89 4.56 -13.77
CA GLY A 199 -18.76 3.11 -13.87
C GLY A 199 -17.94 2.42 -12.76
N MET A 200 -17.43 3.15 -11.76
CA MET A 200 -16.80 2.52 -10.59
C MET A 200 -17.82 2.29 -9.48
N VAL A 201 -17.76 1.11 -8.87
CA VAL A 201 -18.63 0.69 -7.76
C VAL A 201 -17.89 0.85 -6.42
N GLY A 202 -18.69 1.00 -5.34
CA GLY A 202 -18.16 1.11 -3.98
C GLY A 202 -17.77 -0.24 -3.37
N TRP A 203 -17.20 -0.19 -2.18
CA TRP A 203 -16.71 -1.37 -1.46
C TRP A 203 -17.83 -2.38 -1.13
N ARG A 204 -19.03 -1.90 -0.85
CA ARG A 204 -20.17 -2.77 -0.52
C ARG A 204 -20.64 -3.59 -1.72
N GLU A 205 -20.77 -2.93 -2.88
CA GLU A 205 -21.17 -3.61 -4.13
C GLU A 205 -20.09 -4.61 -4.58
N ILE A 206 -18.80 -4.28 -4.40
CA ILE A 206 -17.70 -5.21 -4.67
C ILE A 206 -17.77 -6.41 -3.74
N TYR A 207 -18.04 -6.21 -2.44
CA TYR A 207 -18.21 -7.30 -1.49
C TYR A 207 -19.40 -8.20 -1.89
N ASP A 208 -20.55 -7.62 -2.23
CA ASP A 208 -21.71 -8.38 -2.67
C ASP A 208 -21.43 -9.20 -3.96
N HIS A 209 -20.62 -8.66 -4.86
CA HIS A 209 -20.17 -9.37 -6.05
C HIS A 209 -19.20 -10.51 -5.67
N LEU A 210 -18.21 -10.24 -4.81
CA LEU A 210 -17.22 -11.19 -4.32
C LEU A 210 -17.87 -12.47 -3.76
N MET A 211 -18.95 -12.31 -2.97
CA MET A 211 -19.67 -13.45 -2.37
C MET A 211 -20.41 -14.34 -3.37
N ARG A 212 -20.48 -13.95 -4.63
CA ARG A 212 -21.18 -14.70 -5.69
C ARG A 212 -20.23 -15.35 -6.69
N ILE A 213 -18.95 -15.08 -6.60
CA ILE A 213 -17.97 -15.52 -7.60
C ILE A 213 -16.95 -16.55 -7.08
N THR A 214 -17.26 -17.17 -5.96
CA THR A 214 -16.59 -18.36 -5.40
C THR A 214 -15.05 -18.28 -5.35
N PRO A 215 -14.44 -17.34 -4.59
CA PRO A 215 -12.99 -17.28 -4.44
C PRO A 215 -12.45 -18.41 -3.57
N ASP A 216 -11.20 -18.87 -3.86
CA ASP A 216 -10.41 -19.68 -2.95
C ASP A 216 -9.65 -18.77 -1.95
N HIS A 217 -9.15 -17.62 -2.42
CA HIS A 217 -8.46 -16.62 -1.62
C HIS A 217 -9.04 -15.23 -1.82
N ILE A 218 -9.17 -14.48 -0.75
CA ILE A 218 -9.63 -13.09 -0.76
C ILE A 218 -8.51 -12.20 -0.21
N LEU A 219 -8.08 -11.23 -1.01
CA LEU A 219 -7.02 -10.30 -0.68
C LEU A 219 -7.55 -8.87 -0.58
N PHE A 220 -7.30 -8.19 0.53
CA PHE A 220 -7.50 -6.74 0.63
C PHE A 220 -6.15 -6.04 0.63
N GLY A 221 -5.90 -5.19 -0.37
CA GLY A 221 -4.65 -4.45 -0.49
C GLY A 221 -4.32 -3.64 0.77
N GLU A 222 -5.30 -2.92 1.31
CA GLU A 222 -5.18 -2.19 2.57
C GLU A 222 -6.54 -2.02 3.26
N ILE A 223 -6.59 -2.29 4.56
CA ILE A 223 -7.77 -2.01 5.38
C ILE A 223 -7.79 -0.54 5.80
N SER A 224 -8.90 0.10 5.53
CA SER A 224 -9.17 1.51 5.82
C SER A 224 -10.58 1.68 6.41
N THR A 225 -10.94 2.91 6.74
CA THR A 225 -12.29 3.26 7.20
C THR A 225 -13.40 2.82 6.23
N GLN A 226 -13.11 2.86 4.92
CA GLN A 226 -14.15 2.60 3.90
C GLN A 226 -14.45 1.12 3.68
N ASN A 227 -13.53 0.22 4.03
CA ASN A 227 -13.63 -1.20 3.69
C ASN A 227 -13.50 -2.16 4.87
N ALA A 228 -13.24 -1.67 6.08
CA ALA A 228 -13.02 -2.52 7.26
C ALA A 228 -14.22 -3.45 7.52
N PHE A 229 -15.45 -2.97 7.37
CA PHE A 229 -16.65 -3.78 7.53
C PHE A 229 -16.76 -4.85 6.42
N ALA A 230 -16.52 -4.48 5.16
CA ALA A 230 -16.56 -5.42 4.03
C ALA A 230 -15.48 -6.50 4.17
N ALA A 231 -14.28 -6.13 4.62
CA ALA A 231 -13.18 -7.07 4.86
C ALA A 231 -13.51 -8.04 6.01
N LEU A 232 -14.10 -7.55 7.10
CA LEU A 232 -14.53 -8.39 8.21
C LEU A 232 -15.65 -9.37 7.79
N ALA A 233 -16.60 -8.90 6.98
CA ALA A 233 -17.64 -9.74 6.42
C ALA A 233 -17.08 -10.82 5.46
N ALA A 234 -16.07 -10.46 4.65
CA ALA A 234 -15.36 -11.40 3.79
C ALA A 234 -14.61 -12.45 4.59
N LEU A 235 -13.89 -12.06 5.64
CA LEU A 235 -13.21 -12.97 6.55
C LEU A 235 -14.17 -13.97 7.21
N ASN A 236 -15.41 -13.53 7.50
CA ASN A 236 -16.45 -14.37 8.11
C ASN A 236 -17.27 -15.20 7.08
N SER A 237 -16.95 -15.13 5.82
CA SER A 237 -17.73 -15.84 4.78
C SER A 237 -17.48 -17.35 4.73
N GLY A 238 -16.48 -17.84 5.48
CA GLY A 238 -16.03 -19.23 5.46
C GLY A 238 -15.00 -19.51 4.36
N VAL A 239 -14.60 -18.50 3.58
CA VAL A 239 -13.46 -18.60 2.67
C VAL A 239 -12.18 -18.53 3.51
N THR A 240 -11.31 -19.51 3.36
CA THR A 240 -9.96 -19.55 3.97
C THR A 240 -8.96 -18.80 3.08
N GLY A 241 -7.76 -18.54 3.59
CA GLY A 241 -6.74 -17.84 2.80
C GLY A 241 -7.03 -16.34 2.63
N PHE A 242 -7.78 -15.74 3.57
CA PHE A 242 -7.94 -14.29 3.62
C PHE A 242 -6.62 -13.63 3.98
N MET A 243 -6.20 -12.63 3.19
CA MET A 243 -5.02 -11.83 3.51
C MET A 243 -5.29 -10.34 3.33
N CYS A 244 -4.77 -9.52 4.24
CA CYS A 244 -4.87 -8.07 4.11
C CYS A 244 -3.68 -7.35 4.70
N THR A 245 -3.54 -6.06 4.36
CA THR A 245 -2.64 -5.16 5.07
C THR A 245 -3.42 -4.15 5.92
N ILE A 246 -2.86 -3.72 7.05
CA ILE A 246 -3.49 -2.71 7.92
C ILE A 246 -2.43 -1.81 8.57
N HIS A 247 -2.78 -0.56 8.81
CA HIS A 247 -1.95 0.36 9.58
C HIS A 247 -2.10 0.11 11.08
N ALA A 248 -1.07 -0.48 11.71
CA ALA A 248 -1.00 -0.65 13.16
C ALA A 248 0.46 -0.59 13.65
N GLU A 249 0.66 -0.25 14.91
CA GLU A 249 1.98 -0.18 15.55
C GLU A 249 2.44 -1.51 16.13
N SER A 250 1.49 -2.44 16.33
CA SER A 250 1.76 -3.79 16.83
C SER A 250 0.70 -4.79 16.34
N PRO A 251 1.00 -6.11 16.37
CA PRO A 251 0.03 -7.14 16.03
C PRO A 251 -1.23 -7.06 16.88
N TRP A 252 -1.06 -6.82 18.19
CA TRP A 252 -2.17 -6.66 19.11
C TRP A 252 -3.10 -5.50 18.73
N GLN A 253 -2.54 -4.34 18.35
CA GLN A 253 -3.36 -3.20 17.91
C GLN A 253 -4.11 -3.46 16.61
N ALA A 254 -3.55 -4.25 15.70
CA ALA A 254 -4.21 -4.62 14.46
C ALA A 254 -5.55 -5.30 14.76
N ILE A 255 -5.57 -6.26 15.68
CA ILE A 255 -6.76 -7.03 16.09
C ILE A 255 -7.66 -6.22 17.02
N HIS A 256 -7.11 -5.66 18.11
CA HIS A 256 -7.92 -5.14 19.21
C HIS A 256 -8.35 -3.68 19.07
N ARG A 257 -7.82 -2.95 18.06
CA ARG A 257 -8.13 -1.52 17.94
C ARG A 257 -8.43 -1.07 16.50
N LYS A 258 -7.63 -1.49 15.52
CA LYS A 258 -7.64 -0.81 14.22
C LYS A 258 -8.85 -1.16 13.36
N PHE A 259 -9.30 -2.39 13.36
CA PHE A 259 -10.54 -2.74 12.66
C PHE A 259 -11.75 -2.05 13.29
N ASP A 260 -11.92 -2.17 14.60
CA ASP A 260 -13.01 -1.54 15.34
C ASP A 260 -13.02 -0.02 15.16
N GLN A 261 -11.85 0.62 15.25
CA GLN A 261 -11.69 2.05 15.02
C GLN A 261 -12.10 2.46 13.58
N ASN A 262 -11.70 1.70 12.57
CA ASN A 262 -12.05 1.99 11.18
C ASN A 262 -13.56 1.81 10.94
N ILE A 263 -14.18 0.78 11.51
CA ILE A 263 -15.63 0.53 11.43
C ILE A 263 -16.40 1.70 12.10
N ALA A 264 -15.99 2.10 13.30
CA ALA A 264 -16.62 3.20 14.02
C ALA A 264 -16.49 4.55 13.26
N TRP A 265 -15.34 4.82 12.64
CA TRP A 265 -15.14 6.03 11.82
C TRP A 265 -15.95 6.03 10.53
N ALA A 266 -16.32 4.86 10.02
CA ALA A 266 -17.29 4.76 8.92
C ALA A 266 -18.73 5.04 9.34
N GLY A 267 -18.99 5.24 10.63
CA GLY A 267 -20.34 5.40 11.19
C GLY A 267 -21.07 4.08 11.36
N GLU A 268 -20.37 2.96 11.25
CA GLU A 268 -20.92 1.62 11.45
C GLU A 268 -20.56 1.09 12.84
N THR A 269 -21.31 0.10 13.30
CA THR A 269 -21.05 -0.53 14.60
C THR A 269 -21.18 -2.04 14.47
N MET A 270 -20.22 -2.75 15.05
CA MET A 270 -20.26 -4.19 15.22
C MET A 270 -19.76 -4.55 16.63
N PRO A 271 -20.52 -5.28 17.43
CA PRO A 271 -20.08 -5.67 18.76
C PRO A 271 -18.97 -6.73 18.67
N ARG A 272 -18.02 -6.68 19.61
CA ARG A 272 -17.01 -7.73 19.82
C ARG A 272 -16.11 -7.99 18.61
N VAL A 273 -15.76 -6.96 17.83
CA VAL A 273 -14.86 -7.08 16.66
C VAL A 273 -13.51 -7.70 17.04
N PRO A 274 -12.85 -7.34 18.16
CA PRO A 274 -11.58 -7.93 18.54
C PRO A 274 -11.65 -9.44 18.78
N GLU A 275 -12.67 -9.91 19.52
CA GLU A 275 -12.85 -11.33 19.80
C GLU A 275 -13.12 -12.12 18.53
N PHE A 276 -13.94 -11.55 17.66
CA PHE A 276 -14.26 -12.13 16.37
C PHE A 276 -13.02 -12.27 15.46
N LEU A 277 -12.19 -11.25 15.40
CA LEU A 277 -10.93 -11.30 14.66
C LEU A 277 -9.97 -12.32 15.27
N ALA A 278 -9.87 -12.40 16.62
CA ALA A 278 -8.99 -13.35 17.27
C ALA A 278 -9.39 -14.82 17.01
N GLU A 279 -10.67 -15.08 16.75
CA GLU A 279 -11.15 -16.42 16.37
C GLU A 279 -10.86 -16.77 14.93
N LEU A 280 -10.86 -15.80 14.02
CA LEU A 280 -10.77 -16.04 12.57
C LEU A 280 -9.38 -15.86 12.01
N VAL A 281 -8.56 -14.99 12.59
CA VAL A 281 -7.20 -14.71 12.11
C VAL A 281 -6.22 -15.71 12.71
N ASP A 282 -5.47 -16.38 11.83
CA ASP A 282 -4.47 -17.35 12.25
C ASP A 282 -3.13 -16.71 12.59
N VAL A 283 -2.73 -15.68 11.81
CA VAL A 283 -1.42 -15.04 11.96
C VAL A 283 -1.50 -13.53 11.70
N VAL A 284 -0.87 -12.76 12.57
CA VAL A 284 -0.58 -11.34 12.35
C VAL A 284 0.93 -11.15 12.24
N VAL A 285 1.39 -10.59 11.11
CA VAL A 285 2.80 -10.31 10.85
C VAL A 285 3.03 -8.81 10.93
N GLN A 286 3.88 -8.37 11.84
CA GLN A 286 4.28 -6.97 11.97
C GLN A 286 5.53 -6.68 11.18
N ILE A 287 5.51 -5.63 10.37
CA ILE A 287 6.68 -5.14 9.66
C ILE A 287 7.00 -3.70 10.08
N LYS A 288 8.25 -3.45 10.45
CA LYS A 288 8.75 -2.13 10.82
C LYS A 288 9.89 -1.69 9.91
N ARG A 289 10.05 -0.38 9.81
CA ARG A 289 11.19 0.22 9.16
C ARG A 289 12.25 0.51 10.22
N ASN A 290 13.44 -0.05 10.04
CA ASN A 290 14.58 0.15 10.93
C ASN A 290 15.32 1.48 10.64
N ALA A 291 16.19 1.86 11.54
CA ALA A 291 17.03 3.07 11.40
C ALA A 291 17.98 3.01 10.19
N ASP A 292 18.39 1.80 9.78
CA ASP A 292 19.18 1.52 8.57
C ASP A 292 18.40 1.68 7.25
N GLY A 293 17.11 2.01 7.32
CA GLY A 293 16.23 2.17 6.16
C GLY A 293 15.64 0.87 5.64
N TRP A 294 16.05 -0.30 6.13
CA TRP A 294 15.44 -1.58 5.77
C TRP A 294 14.10 -1.80 6.46
N ARG A 295 13.25 -2.57 5.81
CA ARG A 295 11.94 -3.00 6.31
C ARG A 295 12.08 -4.45 6.72
N ARG A 296 11.76 -4.76 7.99
CA ARG A 296 11.93 -6.11 8.53
C ARG A 296 10.71 -6.55 9.30
N ILE A 297 10.44 -7.84 9.20
CA ILE A 297 9.49 -8.52 10.07
C ILE A 297 10.03 -8.45 11.49
N THR A 298 9.24 -7.93 12.40
CA THR A 298 9.64 -7.78 13.82
C THR A 298 8.84 -8.65 14.75
N ASP A 299 7.59 -8.93 14.41
CA ASP A 299 6.73 -9.74 15.23
C ASP A 299 5.84 -10.64 14.37
N ILE A 300 5.59 -11.86 14.84
CA ILE A 300 4.62 -12.80 14.30
C ILE A 300 3.83 -13.33 15.49
N TRP A 301 2.53 -13.10 15.48
CA TRP A 301 1.62 -13.44 16.55
C TRP A 301 0.43 -14.25 16.05
N GLU A 302 0.09 -15.32 16.76
CA GLU A 302 -1.10 -16.14 16.54
C GLU A 302 -2.20 -15.71 17.53
N PRO A 303 -3.20 -14.92 17.11
CA PRO A 303 -4.21 -14.36 18.02
C PRO A 303 -5.02 -15.43 18.76
N ARG A 304 -5.39 -16.50 18.06
CA ARG A 304 -6.21 -17.59 18.60
C ARG A 304 -5.58 -18.27 19.82
N ASN A 305 -4.26 -18.37 19.83
CA ASN A 305 -3.49 -19.04 20.88
C ASN A 305 -2.76 -18.05 21.80
N ASP A 306 -2.89 -16.75 21.54
CA ASP A 306 -2.12 -15.66 22.19
C ASP A 306 -0.62 -15.96 22.25
N ARG A 307 -0.06 -16.48 21.15
CA ARG A 307 1.33 -16.95 21.07
C ARG A 307 2.13 -16.14 20.07
N TYR A 308 3.31 -15.68 20.49
CA TYR A 308 4.31 -15.13 19.58
C TYR A 308 5.23 -16.24 19.04
N VAL A 309 5.44 -16.23 17.73
CA VAL A 309 6.45 -17.04 17.02
C VAL A 309 7.73 -16.21 16.84
N LEU A 310 7.57 -14.92 16.61
CA LEU A 310 8.65 -13.92 16.58
C LEU A 310 8.20 -12.71 17.40
N GLN A 311 9.06 -12.18 18.26
CA GLN A 311 8.79 -11.00 19.05
C GLN A 311 10.01 -10.10 19.12
N ASP A 312 9.87 -8.81 18.78
CA ASP A 312 10.96 -7.84 18.72
C ASP A 312 12.19 -8.34 17.94
N GLY A 313 11.95 -9.05 16.82
CA GLY A 313 12.98 -9.61 15.95
C GLY A 313 13.68 -10.85 16.50
N LYS A 314 13.19 -11.45 17.58
CA LYS A 314 13.73 -12.68 18.17
C LYS A 314 12.72 -13.82 18.04
N GLU A 315 13.17 -14.97 17.58
CA GLU A 315 12.36 -16.18 17.56
C GLU A 315 12.01 -16.60 18.99
N VAL A 316 10.72 -16.81 19.23
CA VAL A 316 10.21 -17.33 20.51
C VAL A 316 10.02 -18.83 20.31
N LEU A 317 11.11 -19.58 20.52
CA LEU A 317 11.06 -21.03 20.48
C LEU A 317 10.35 -21.53 21.73
N SER A 318 9.22 -22.21 21.54
CA SER A 318 8.55 -23.00 22.56
C SER A 318 8.91 -24.47 22.43
#